data_808e3ffbad6873963f37400a1136d7d8
#
_entry.id   808e3ffbad6873963f37400a1136d7d8
#
_cell.length_a   1.000
_cell.length_b   1.000
_cell.length_c   1.000
_cell.angle_alpha   90.00
_cell.angle_beta   90.00
_cell.angle_gamma   90.00
#
_symmetry.space_group_name_H-M   'P 1'
#
loop_
_entity.id
_entity.type
_entity.pdbx_description
1 polymer ?
#
loop_
_entity_poly.entity_id
_entity_poly.type
_entity_poly.pdbx_seq_one_letter_code
_entity_poly.pdbx_strand_id
1 'polypeptide(L)'
;YAYYGARKGKLSVTVYRKGPKVLVQGKETEDFVKFTFEPEILGEARLGYEEVHNPEMFEPHFGIDESGKGDYFGPLVIAGVYTEADTTRALIEAGVMDSKRISSTARIRSLAAVIRKHRGIREAVVLIGPERYNELYERFDNLNELLAWGHATVIENLVARVPECPRALS
;
A
#
# COMPACT_ATOMS: atom_id res chain seq x y z
N TYR A 1 -0.09 -25.66 -20.54
CA TYR A 1 0.50 -26.91 -20.07
C TYR A 1 1.83 -26.62 -19.39
N ALA A 2 2.09 -27.27 -18.21
CA ALA A 2 3.35 -27.17 -17.49
C ALA A 2 4.50 -27.75 -18.31
N TYR A 3 5.64 -27.11 -18.30
CA TYR A 3 6.87 -27.59 -18.92
C TYR A 3 7.69 -28.42 -17.96
N TYR A 4 7.76 -27.97 -16.71
CA TYR A 4 8.49 -28.61 -15.65
C TYR A 4 7.76 -28.39 -14.32
N GLY A 5 7.78 -29.38 -13.45
CA GLY A 5 7.24 -29.29 -12.11
C GLY A 5 8.14 -30.06 -11.13
N ALA A 6 8.44 -29.43 -10.00
CA ALA A 6 9.19 -30.06 -8.90
C ALA A 6 8.45 -29.86 -7.59
N ARG A 7 8.61 -30.81 -6.65
CA ARG A 7 8.05 -30.74 -5.30
C ARG A 7 9.07 -31.22 -4.27
N LYS A 8 9.22 -30.45 -3.21
CA LYS A 8 10.03 -30.82 -2.03
C LYS A 8 9.23 -30.48 -0.78
N GLY A 9 8.81 -31.50 -0.03
CA GLY A 9 7.98 -31.31 1.15
C GLY A 9 6.65 -30.59 0.83
N LYS A 10 6.44 -29.42 1.42
CA LYS A 10 5.25 -28.58 1.23
C LYS A 10 5.45 -27.47 0.18
N LEU A 11 6.61 -27.44 -0.48
CA LEU A 11 6.92 -26.51 -1.56
C LEU A 11 6.72 -27.18 -2.91
N SER A 12 6.07 -26.48 -3.85
CA SER A 12 5.98 -26.90 -5.26
C SER A 12 6.36 -25.73 -6.18
N VAL A 13 7.11 -26.05 -7.21
CA VAL A 13 7.51 -25.11 -8.28
C VAL A 13 7.02 -25.64 -9.61
N THR A 14 6.31 -24.82 -10.38
CA THR A 14 5.80 -25.19 -11.72
C THR A 14 6.21 -24.12 -12.72
N VAL A 15 6.84 -24.56 -13.79
CA VAL A 15 7.23 -23.70 -14.93
C VAL A 15 6.30 -23.97 -16.09
N TYR A 16 5.76 -22.91 -16.69
CA TYR A 16 4.82 -22.99 -17.82
C TYR A 16 5.47 -22.57 -19.14
N ARG A 17 5.11 -23.26 -20.23
CA ARG A 17 5.63 -22.94 -21.57
C ARG A 17 5.03 -21.67 -22.17
N LYS A 18 3.75 -21.42 -21.91
CA LYS A 18 3.02 -20.32 -22.54
C LYS A 18 2.99 -19.10 -21.61
N GLY A 19 3.69 -18.04 -22.04
CA GLY A 19 4.00 -16.88 -21.23
C GLY A 19 4.95 -17.29 -20.10
N PRO A 20 6.24 -16.92 -20.12
CA PRO A 20 7.22 -17.45 -19.17
C PRO A 20 6.78 -17.14 -17.74
N LYS A 21 6.16 -18.13 -17.10
CA LYS A 21 5.63 -18.04 -15.74
C LYS A 21 6.20 -19.18 -14.90
N VAL A 22 6.69 -18.82 -13.73
CA VAL A 22 7.04 -19.75 -12.67
C VAL A 22 6.04 -19.56 -11.54
N LEU A 23 5.40 -20.64 -11.12
CA LEU A 23 4.49 -20.66 -9.99
C LEU A 23 5.18 -21.40 -8.85
N VAL A 24 5.38 -20.70 -7.74
CA VAL A 24 5.91 -21.27 -6.49
C VAL A 24 4.79 -21.28 -5.45
N GLN A 25 4.52 -22.42 -4.85
CA GLN A 25 3.42 -22.60 -3.89
C GLN A 25 3.85 -23.45 -2.70
N GLY A 26 3.35 -23.10 -1.52
CA GLY A 26 3.55 -23.85 -0.29
C GLY A 26 3.96 -22.98 0.89
N LYS A 27 4.09 -23.59 2.07
CA LYS A 27 4.43 -22.85 3.29
C LYS A 27 5.86 -22.29 3.31
N GLU A 28 6.76 -22.87 2.51
CA GLU A 28 8.18 -22.48 2.42
C GLU A 28 8.45 -21.60 1.18
N THR A 29 7.40 -21.03 0.57
CA THR A 29 7.52 -20.24 -0.66
C THR A 29 8.41 -19.02 -0.46
N GLU A 30 8.22 -18.29 0.62
CA GLU A 30 8.97 -17.06 0.91
C GLU A 30 10.47 -17.35 1.08
N ASP A 31 10.80 -18.35 1.90
CA ASP A 31 12.19 -18.76 2.13
C ASP A 31 12.85 -19.26 0.83
N PHE A 32 12.13 -20.06 0.05
CA PHE A 32 12.65 -20.55 -1.23
C PHE A 32 12.90 -19.42 -2.22
N VAL A 33 11.98 -18.46 -2.34
CA VAL A 33 12.13 -17.31 -3.23
C VAL A 33 13.31 -16.47 -2.79
N LYS A 34 13.37 -16.11 -1.51
CA LYS A 34 14.38 -15.20 -0.95
C LYS A 34 15.80 -15.79 -0.95
N PHE A 35 15.94 -17.07 -0.63
CA PHE A 35 17.27 -17.68 -0.41
C PHE A 35 17.76 -18.56 -1.56
N THR A 36 16.88 -18.94 -2.51
CA THR A 36 17.25 -19.84 -3.60
C THR A 36 16.86 -19.27 -4.96
N PHE A 37 15.58 -18.94 -5.16
CA PHE A 37 15.08 -18.60 -6.48
C PHE A 37 15.63 -17.27 -7.00
N GLU A 38 15.58 -16.23 -6.19
CA GLU A 38 16.09 -14.91 -6.55
C GLU A 38 17.61 -14.88 -6.67
N PRO A 39 18.39 -15.25 -5.64
CA PRO A 39 19.85 -15.13 -5.72
C PRO A 39 20.50 -16.16 -6.65
N GLU A 40 20.04 -17.41 -6.67
CA GLU A 40 20.71 -18.48 -7.40
C GLU A 40 20.18 -18.68 -8.83
N ILE A 41 18.90 -18.35 -9.08
CA ILE A 41 18.24 -18.60 -10.38
C ILE A 41 18.06 -17.31 -11.17
N LEU A 42 17.57 -16.24 -10.53
CA LEU A 42 17.37 -14.95 -11.20
C LEU A 42 18.62 -14.06 -11.19
N GLY A 43 19.56 -14.31 -10.29
CA GLY A 43 20.72 -13.45 -10.08
C GLY A 43 20.37 -12.07 -9.48
N GLU A 44 19.15 -11.90 -9.02
CA GLU A 44 18.60 -10.68 -8.44
C GLU A 44 17.83 -11.03 -7.18
N ALA A 45 18.06 -10.30 -6.10
CA ALA A 45 17.25 -10.43 -4.88
C ALA A 45 16.17 -9.34 -4.85
N ARG A 46 14.90 -9.73 -4.96
CA ARG A 46 13.75 -8.82 -5.02
C ARG A 46 12.87 -8.90 -3.78
N LEU A 47 12.64 -10.08 -3.23
CA LEU A 47 11.80 -10.27 -2.07
C LEU A 47 12.51 -9.81 -0.78
N GLY A 48 11.94 -8.83 -0.09
CA GLY A 48 12.52 -8.26 1.13
C GLY A 48 13.64 -7.25 0.89
N TYR A 49 13.79 -6.77 -0.35
CA TYR A 49 14.75 -5.73 -0.75
C TYR A 49 14.01 -4.49 -1.28
N GLU A 50 12.85 -4.17 -0.70
CA GLU A 50 12.03 -3.01 -1.09
C GLU A 50 12.85 -1.71 -1.05
N GLU A 51 13.76 -1.57 -0.08
CA GLU A 51 14.62 -0.40 0.07
C GLU A 51 15.61 -0.24 -1.11
N VAL A 52 16.03 -1.36 -1.71
CA VAL A 52 16.93 -1.36 -2.88
C VAL A 52 16.15 -1.10 -4.18
N HIS A 53 14.95 -1.66 -4.28
CA HIS A 53 14.13 -1.54 -5.50
C HIS A 53 13.28 -0.29 -5.56
N ASN A 54 12.85 0.22 -4.38
CA ASN A 54 12.02 1.41 -4.24
C ASN A 54 12.59 2.34 -3.15
N PRO A 55 13.82 2.85 -3.30
CA PRO A 55 14.46 3.66 -2.25
C PRO A 55 13.64 4.91 -1.89
N GLU A 56 12.92 5.46 -2.86
CA GLU A 56 12.06 6.64 -2.68
C GLU A 56 10.90 6.42 -1.69
N MET A 57 10.48 5.17 -1.47
CA MET A 57 9.45 4.86 -0.49
C MET A 57 9.95 5.01 0.97
N PHE A 58 11.27 5.05 1.17
CA PHE A 58 11.91 5.26 2.48
C PHE A 58 12.31 6.72 2.74
N GLU A 59 12.23 7.57 1.73
CA GLU A 59 12.43 9.01 1.92
C GLU A 59 11.20 9.65 2.60
N PRO A 60 11.38 10.76 3.36
CA PRO A 60 10.26 11.45 3.99
C PRO A 60 9.22 11.89 2.95
N HIS A 61 7.98 11.46 3.14
CA HIS A 61 6.86 11.84 2.25
C HIS A 61 5.50 11.72 2.92
N PHE A 62 4.50 12.37 2.34
CA PHE A 62 3.09 12.11 2.61
C PHE A 62 2.58 11.11 1.57
N GLY A 63 1.98 10.01 2.01
CA GLY A 63 1.19 9.10 1.16
C GLY A 63 -0.28 9.40 1.35
N ILE A 64 -1.03 9.66 0.28
CA ILE A 64 -2.45 10.01 0.32
C ILE A 64 -3.23 9.09 -0.61
N ASP A 65 -4.37 8.61 -0.16
CA ASP A 65 -5.29 7.80 -0.97
C ASP A 65 -6.74 8.01 -0.52
N GLU A 66 -7.69 7.64 -1.38
CA GLU A 66 -9.12 7.75 -1.10
C GLU A 66 -9.79 6.37 -0.98
N SER A 67 -10.89 6.33 -0.22
CA SER A 67 -11.79 5.20 -0.09
C SER A 67 -13.24 5.65 -0.15
N GLY A 68 -14.13 4.81 -0.67
CA GLY A 68 -15.55 5.12 -0.83
C GLY A 68 -15.88 5.86 -2.12
N LYS A 69 -14.92 6.03 -3.04
CA LYS A 69 -15.17 6.55 -4.38
C LYS A 69 -16.09 5.60 -5.15
N GLY A 70 -17.27 6.09 -5.51
CA GLY A 70 -18.30 5.29 -6.18
C GLY A 70 -19.23 4.52 -5.25
N ASP A 71 -19.03 4.56 -3.95
CA ASP A 71 -19.97 4.01 -2.97
C ASP A 71 -21.21 4.90 -2.88
N TYR A 72 -22.40 4.30 -3.04
CA TYR A 72 -23.65 5.05 -3.05
C TYR A 72 -24.09 5.52 -1.66
N PHE A 73 -23.84 4.73 -0.64
CA PHE A 73 -24.31 5.00 0.75
C PHE A 73 -23.17 5.30 1.73
N GLY A 74 -21.92 5.08 1.32
CA GLY A 74 -20.78 5.26 2.18
C GLY A 74 -20.23 6.71 2.13
N PRO A 75 -19.45 7.10 3.13
CA PRO A 75 -18.70 8.36 3.04
C PRO A 75 -17.53 8.22 2.06
N LEU A 76 -17.22 9.30 1.37
CA LEU A 76 -15.91 9.45 0.73
C LEU A 76 -14.90 9.83 1.81
N VAL A 77 -13.83 9.05 1.93
CA VAL A 77 -12.76 9.26 2.90
C VAL A 77 -11.46 9.48 2.16
N ILE A 78 -10.77 10.57 2.46
CA ILE A 78 -9.42 10.83 1.97
C ILE A 78 -8.50 10.82 3.17
N ALA A 79 -7.48 9.97 3.14
CA ALA A 79 -6.55 9.80 4.24
C ALA A 79 -5.12 9.99 3.76
N GLY A 80 -4.33 10.63 4.60
CA GLY A 80 -2.90 10.79 4.37
C GLY A 80 -2.10 10.45 5.61
N VAL A 81 -0.89 9.95 5.38
CA VAL A 81 0.08 9.65 6.40
C VAL A 81 1.45 10.23 6.05
N TYR A 82 2.15 10.77 7.05
CA TYR A 82 3.58 11.02 6.96
C TYR A 82 4.33 9.76 7.31
N THR A 83 5.34 9.45 6.51
CA THR A 83 6.26 8.34 6.78
C THR A 83 7.68 8.70 6.31
N GLU A 84 8.64 8.02 6.91
CA GLU A 84 10.08 8.08 6.62
C GLU A 84 10.69 6.69 6.80
N ALA A 85 12.00 6.54 6.59
CA ALA A 85 12.66 5.24 6.55
C ALA A 85 12.28 4.30 7.71
N ASP A 86 12.38 4.75 8.95
CA ASP A 86 12.12 3.89 10.12
C ASP A 86 10.64 3.52 10.26
N THR A 87 9.74 4.46 10.00
CA THR A 87 8.30 4.19 10.00
C THR A 87 7.89 3.28 8.87
N THR A 88 8.46 3.47 7.67
CA THR A 88 8.20 2.62 6.50
C THR A 88 8.64 1.18 6.76
N ARG A 89 9.84 0.95 7.31
CA ARG A 89 10.30 -0.39 7.70
C ARG A 89 9.35 -1.04 8.71
N ALA A 90 8.99 -0.31 9.77
CA ALA A 90 8.07 -0.83 10.79
C ALA A 90 6.69 -1.18 10.22
N LEU A 91 6.17 -0.41 9.24
CA LEU A 91 4.90 -0.69 8.57
C LEU A 91 4.98 -1.94 7.67
N ILE A 92 6.08 -2.10 6.92
CA ILE A 92 6.32 -3.29 6.10
C ILE A 92 6.42 -4.54 6.98
N GLU A 93 7.19 -4.50 8.06
CA GLU A 93 7.31 -5.60 9.03
C GLU A 93 5.97 -5.96 9.68
N ALA A 94 5.11 -4.99 9.95
CA ALA A 94 3.76 -5.21 10.44
C ALA A 94 2.82 -5.82 9.38
N GLY A 95 3.26 -5.86 8.11
CA GLY A 95 2.52 -6.39 6.98
C GLY A 95 1.54 -5.39 6.37
N VAL A 96 1.82 -4.09 6.47
CA VAL A 96 1.11 -3.06 5.71
C VAL A 96 1.49 -3.23 4.24
N MET A 97 0.50 -3.24 3.37
CA MET A 97 0.63 -3.45 1.94
C MET A 97 -0.53 -2.78 1.20
N ASP A 98 -0.51 -2.80 -0.13
CA ASP A 98 -1.61 -2.33 -0.97
C ASP A 98 -2.96 -2.89 -0.48
N SER A 99 -3.91 -2.00 -0.19
CA SER A 99 -5.23 -2.34 0.36
C SER A 99 -6.01 -3.31 -0.52
N LYS A 100 -5.84 -3.27 -1.83
CA LYS A 100 -6.46 -4.18 -2.81
C LYS A 100 -6.01 -5.64 -2.64
N ARG A 101 -4.88 -5.86 -1.97
CA ARG A 101 -4.35 -7.20 -1.65
C ARG A 101 -4.85 -7.74 -0.31
N ILE A 102 -5.57 -6.94 0.48
CA ILE A 102 -6.09 -7.32 1.80
C ILE A 102 -7.57 -7.64 1.68
N SER A 103 -7.93 -8.91 1.73
CA SER A 103 -9.31 -9.38 1.62
C SER A 103 -10.11 -9.37 2.93
N SER A 104 -9.44 -9.23 4.08
CA SER A 104 -10.06 -9.36 5.40
C SER A 104 -10.24 -7.99 6.08
N THR A 105 -11.48 -7.62 6.37
CA THR A 105 -11.82 -6.42 7.16
C THR A 105 -11.15 -6.44 8.55
N ALA A 106 -11.05 -7.60 9.19
CA ALA A 106 -10.37 -7.72 10.48
C ALA A 106 -8.88 -7.37 10.35
N ARG A 107 -8.22 -7.81 9.27
CA ARG A 107 -6.83 -7.46 8.98
C ARG A 107 -6.65 -5.97 8.73
N ILE A 108 -7.54 -5.35 7.94
CA ILE A 108 -7.53 -3.90 7.70
C ILE A 108 -7.61 -3.13 9.02
N ARG A 109 -8.54 -3.51 9.90
CA ARG A 109 -8.68 -2.87 11.22
C ARG A 109 -7.45 -3.03 12.10
N SER A 110 -6.84 -4.22 12.09
CA SER A 110 -5.60 -4.49 12.82
C SER A 110 -4.46 -3.61 12.33
N LEU A 111 -4.25 -3.51 11.01
CA LEU A 111 -3.22 -2.67 10.42
C LEU A 111 -3.47 -1.18 10.65
N ALA A 112 -4.71 -0.72 10.57
CA ALA A 112 -5.08 0.66 10.92
C ALA A 112 -4.74 0.99 12.38
N ALA A 113 -4.92 0.04 13.29
CA ALA A 113 -4.54 0.21 14.69
C ALA A 113 -3.01 0.30 14.87
N VAL A 114 -2.24 -0.46 14.09
CA VAL A 114 -0.77 -0.37 14.07
C VAL A 114 -0.33 1.02 13.60
N ILE A 115 -0.86 1.48 12.47
CA ILE A 115 -0.55 2.80 11.91
C ILE A 115 -0.81 3.91 12.95
N ARG A 116 -2.02 3.93 13.54
CA ARG A 116 -2.40 4.97 14.51
C ARG A 116 -1.60 4.97 15.81
N LYS A 117 -1.09 3.81 16.22
CA LYS A 117 -0.28 3.68 17.44
C LYS A 117 1.19 4.00 17.23
N HIS A 118 1.67 4.06 16.02
CA HIS A 118 3.08 4.27 15.75
C HIS A 118 3.47 5.74 15.97
N ARG A 119 4.41 6.00 16.89
CA ARG A 119 4.77 7.36 17.33
C ARG A 119 5.37 8.25 16.23
N GLY A 120 6.04 7.67 15.25
CA GLY A 120 6.66 8.39 14.13
C GLY A 120 5.68 8.80 13.03
N ILE A 121 4.47 8.22 13.01
CA ILE A 121 3.45 8.51 12.02
C ILE A 121 2.65 9.76 12.41
N ARG A 122 2.32 10.58 11.43
CA ARG A 122 1.30 11.64 11.52
C ARG A 122 0.25 11.33 10.47
N GLU A 123 -1.00 11.31 10.87
CA GLU A 123 -2.13 11.04 9.98
C GLU A 123 -3.05 12.26 9.88
N ALA A 124 -3.68 12.43 8.73
CA ALA A 124 -4.79 13.34 8.53
C ALA A 124 -5.88 12.62 7.75
N VAL A 125 -7.13 12.84 8.13
CA VAL A 125 -8.29 12.22 7.50
C VAL A 125 -9.35 13.28 7.25
N VAL A 126 -9.86 13.32 6.02
CA VAL A 126 -11.03 14.09 5.61
C VAL A 126 -12.15 13.10 5.33
N LEU A 127 -13.23 13.18 6.11
CA LEU A 127 -14.41 12.34 5.96
C LEU A 127 -15.55 13.20 5.41
N ILE A 128 -16.06 12.82 4.25
CA ILE A 128 -17.12 13.53 3.53
C ILE A 128 -18.34 12.60 3.52
N GLY A 129 -19.30 12.87 4.41
CA GLY A 129 -20.57 12.14 4.43
C GLY A 129 -21.43 12.44 3.18
N PRO A 130 -22.45 11.61 2.90
CA PRO A 130 -23.25 11.73 1.67
C PRO A 130 -23.87 13.11 1.45
N GLU A 131 -24.42 13.73 2.50
CA GLU A 131 -24.98 15.09 2.43
C GLU A 131 -23.92 16.11 2.01
N ARG A 132 -22.78 16.10 2.71
CA ARG A 132 -21.68 17.01 2.39
C ARG A 132 -21.06 16.73 1.02
N TYR A 133 -21.07 15.47 0.60
CA TYR A 133 -20.62 15.10 -0.76
C TYR A 133 -21.50 15.76 -1.82
N ASN A 134 -22.82 15.71 -1.67
CA ASN A 134 -23.75 16.31 -2.62
C ASN A 134 -23.55 17.84 -2.72
N GLU A 135 -23.44 18.54 -1.58
CA GLU A 135 -23.16 19.97 -1.55
C GLU A 135 -21.85 20.35 -2.27
N LEU A 136 -20.79 19.58 -2.01
CA LEU A 136 -19.49 19.80 -2.64
C LEU A 136 -19.54 19.47 -4.14
N TYR A 137 -20.23 18.40 -4.50
CA TYR A 137 -20.39 18.01 -5.90
C TYR A 137 -21.18 19.05 -6.70
N GLU A 138 -22.25 19.61 -6.15
CA GLU A 138 -22.99 20.73 -6.77
C GLU A 138 -22.08 21.96 -7.00
N ARG A 139 -21.14 22.21 -6.07
CA ARG A 139 -20.22 23.34 -6.17
C ARG A 139 -19.11 23.13 -7.19
N PHE A 140 -18.54 21.93 -7.24
CA PHE A 140 -17.41 21.61 -8.11
C PHE A 140 -17.85 21.11 -9.49
N ASP A 141 -19.05 20.51 -9.58
CA ASP A 141 -19.61 19.86 -10.78
C ASP A 141 -18.64 18.86 -11.46
N ASN A 142 -17.65 18.41 -10.70
CA ASN A 142 -16.58 17.53 -11.18
C ASN A 142 -15.98 16.74 -10.01
N LEU A 143 -16.08 15.40 -10.08
CA LEU A 143 -15.53 14.51 -9.05
C LEU A 143 -14.02 14.67 -8.89
N ASN A 144 -13.27 14.88 -9.98
CA ASN A 144 -11.82 15.03 -9.89
C ASN A 144 -11.43 16.32 -9.15
N GLU A 145 -12.18 17.39 -9.32
CA GLU A 145 -11.97 18.66 -8.59
C GLU A 145 -12.30 18.48 -7.11
N LEU A 146 -13.39 17.77 -6.79
CA LEU A 146 -13.72 17.45 -5.42
C LEU A 146 -12.63 16.59 -4.75
N LEU A 147 -12.13 15.58 -5.45
CA LEU A 147 -11.02 14.76 -4.96
C LEU A 147 -9.75 15.59 -4.78
N ALA A 148 -9.38 16.41 -5.76
CA ALA A 148 -8.21 17.29 -5.67
C ALA A 148 -8.29 18.22 -4.47
N TRP A 149 -9.48 18.82 -4.22
CA TRP A 149 -9.72 19.62 -3.02
C TRP A 149 -9.53 18.81 -1.73
N GLY A 150 -10.05 17.60 -1.70
CA GLY A 150 -9.92 16.72 -0.53
C GLY A 150 -8.48 16.30 -0.27
N HIS A 151 -7.72 15.93 -1.32
CA HIS A 151 -6.29 15.62 -1.24
C HIS A 151 -5.49 16.85 -0.77
N ALA A 152 -5.75 18.03 -1.35
CA ALA A 152 -5.11 19.27 -0.91
C ALA A 152 -5.37 19.55 0.58
N THR A 153 -6.61 19.38 1.04
CA THR A 153 -6.97 19.58 2.46
C THR A 153 -6.21 18.62 3.38
N VAL A 154 -6.06 17.35 2.98
CA VAL A 154 -5.26 16.38 3.75
C VAL A 154 -3.79 16.78 3.78
N ILE A 155 -3.23 17.22 2.64
CA ILE A 155 -1.85 17.70 2.54
C ILE A 155 -1.64 18.91 3.45
N GLU A 156 -2.50 19.91 3.40
CA GLU A 156 -2.43 21.10 4.27
C GLU A 156 -2.43 20.72 5.76
N ASN A 157 -3.30 19.77 6.16
CA ASN A 157 -3.37 19.28 7.53
C ASN A 157 -2.10 18.54 7.96
N LEU A 158 -1.43 17.83 7.04
CA LEU A 158 -0.16 17.16 7.29
C LEU A 158 1.00 18.15 7.32
N VAL A 159 1.06 19.11 6.39
CA VAL A 159 2.09 20.16 6.36
C VAL A 159 2.06 20.99 7.65
N ALA A 160 0.88 21.26 8.19
CA ALA A 160 0.76 21.98 9.49
C ALA A 160 1.44 21.22 10.65
N ARG A 161 1.63 19.90 10.52
CA ARG A 161 2.27 19.05 11.54
C ARG A 161 3.73 18.70 11.22
N VAL A 162 4.08 18.65 9.93
CA VAL A 162 5.41 18.30 9.42
C VAL A 162 5.76 19.24 8.26
N PRO A 163 6.08 20.52 8.57
CA PRO A 163 6.29 21.55 7.54
C PRO A 163 7.47 21.26 6.60
N GLU A 164 8.48 20.54 7.09
CA GLU A 164 9.70 20.20 6.36
C GLU A 164 9.56 19.00 5.42
N CYS A 165 8.41 18.35 5.36
CA CYS A 165 8.22 17.19 4.47
C CYS A 165 8.32 17.63 2.99
N PRO A 166 9.25 17.02 2.19
CA PRO A 166 9.60 17.56 0.88
C PRO A 166 8.59 17.22 -0.22
N ARG A 167 7.73 16.20 -0.02
CA ARG A 167 6.83 15.72 -1.09
C ARG A 167 5.58 15.03 -0.58
N ALA A 168 4.57 14.99 -1.46
CA ALA A 168 3.35 14.22 -1.30
C ALA A 168 3.15 13.31 -2.52
N LEU A 169 2.66 12.09 -2.28
CA LEU A 169 2.32 11.08 -3.28
C LEU A 169 0.83 10.74 -3.17
N SER A 170 0.10 10.76 -4.28
CA SER A 170 -1.33 10.44 -4.35
C SER A 170 -1.68 9.66 -5.61
#